data_b97921b145e31bee1aecc2645efd954d
#
_entry.id   b97921b145e31bee1aecc2645efd954d
#
_cell.length_a   1.000
_cell.length_b   1.000
_cell.length_c   1.000
_cell.angle_alpha   90.00
_cell.angle_beta   90.00
_cell.angle_gamma   90.00
#
_symmetry.space_group_name_H-M   'P 1'
#
loop_
_entity.id
_entity.type
_entity.pdbx_description
1 polymer ?
#
loop_
_entity_poly.entity_id
_entity_poly.type
_entity_poly.pdbx_seq_one_letter_code
_entity_poly.pdbx_strand_id
1 'polypeptide(L)'
;MGQWHNQGWRVNANYKTDRNGGYNLNITYKMYYLSDASQESQMDQAVSNVLKSLNLSNKTDYQKIKAIYDYICSNITYDYVNLNDDSYLLKHTAYAALINKTAVCQGYATLFYRLSLEAGVDTR
;
A
#
# COMPACT_ATOMS: atom_id res chain seq x y z
N MET A 1 1.12 9.33 -4.99
CA MET A 1 0.79 7.93 -5.29
C MET A 1 1.80 7.03 -4.61
N GLY A 2 1.30 6.18 -3.76
CA GLY A 2 2.10 5.53 -2.77
C GLY A 2 3.01 4.46 -3.33
N GLN A 3 4.21 4.46 -2.82
CA GLN A 3 5.19 3.38 -2.88
C GLN A 3 4.64 2.05 -2.31
N TRP A 4 3.41 2.05 -1.79
CA TRP A 4 2.80 0.98 -1.00
C TRP A 4 2.25 -0.19 -1.82
N HIS A 5 2.01 0.01 -3.11
CA HIS A 5 1.33 -0.95 -3.98
C HIS A 5 2.06 -1.14 -5.29
N ASN A 6 3.39 -1.02 -5.24
CA ASN A 6 4.23 -1.25 -6.40
C ASN A 6 4.32 -2.76 -6.69
N GLN A 7 3.74 -3.18 -7.80
CA GLN A 7 3.84 -4.55 -8.31
C GLN A 7 5.22 -4.84 -8.92
N GLY A 8 5.95 -3.81 -9.29
CA GLY A 8 7.25 -3.92 -9.93
C GLY A 8 7.54 -2.76 -10.87
N TRP A 9 8.69 -2.81 -11.45
CA TRP A 9 9.13 -1.81 -12.42
C TRP A 9 9.90 -2.47 -13.58
N ARG A 10 9.90 -1.79 -14.70
CA ARG A 10 10.69 -2.19 -15.87
C ARG A 10 11.50 -0.99 -16.36
N VAL A 11 12.77 -1.20 -16.65
CA VAL A 11 13.65 -0.18 -17.23
C VAL A 11 13.93 -0.54 -18.67
N ASN A 12 13.77 0.44 -19.55
CA ASN A 12 14.28 0.41 -20.92
C ASN A 12 15.31 1.52 -21.07
N ALA A 13 16.49 1.17 -21.54
CA ALA A 13 17.56 2.11 -21.85
C ALA A 13 17.87 2.06 -23.35
N ASN A 14 17.80 3.21 -24.01
CA ASN A 14 18.18 3.35 -25.41
C ASN A 14 19.25 4.46 -25.51
N TYR A 15 20.25 4.25 -26.34
CA TYR A 15 21.23 5.28 -26.61
C TYR A 15 21.30 5.59 -28.11
N LYS A 16 21.64 6.83 -28.42
CA LYS A 16 21.99 7.28 -29.78
C LYS A 16 23.35 7.98 -29.73
N THR A 17 24.22 7.67 -30.68
CA THR A 17 25.47 8.43 -30.87
C THR A 17 25.15 9.78 -31.51
N ASP A 18 25.75 10.85 -30.97
CA ASP A 18 25.72 12.15 -31.62
C ASP A 18 26.82 12.29 -32.70
N ARG A 19 26.80 13.44 -33.41
CA ARG A 19 27.77 13.71 -34.49
C ARG A 19 29.19 13.93 -33.98
N ASN A 20 29.38 14.14 -32.68
CA ASN A 20 30.67 14.41 -32.05
C ASN A 20 31.23 13.19 -31.30
N GLY A 21 30.63 12.00 -31.48
CA GLY A 21 31.04 10.76 -30.80
C GLY A 21 30.56 10.66 -29.35
N GLY A 22 29.68 11.54 -28.90
CA GLY A 22 28.99 11.43 -27.62
C GLY A 22 27.77 10.52 -27.69
N TYR A 23 27.20 10.20 -26.53
CA TYR A 23 26.01 9.36 -26.40
C TYR A 23 24.88 10.10 -25.72
N ASN A 24 23.69 10.08 -26.33
CA ASN A 24 22.44 10.47 -25.70
C ASN A 24 21.76 9.23 -25.15
N LEU A 25 21.66 9.12 -23.82
CA LEU A 25 21.04 8.00 -23.14
C LEU A 25 19.63 8.39 -22.69
N ASN A 26 18.62 7.64 -23.16
CA ASN A 26 17.25 7.74 -22.68
C ASN A 26 16.93 6.53 -21.79
N ILE A 27 16.61 6.79 -20.52
CA ILE A 27 16.19 5.76 -19.58
C ILE A 27 14.70 5.98 -19.28
N THR A 28 13.88 4.97 -19.56
CA THR A 28 12.45 4.97 -19.29
C THR A 28 12.14 3.97 -18.19
N TYR A 29 11.59 4.46 -17.07
CA TYR A 29 11.06 3.63 -16.00
C TYR A 29 9.56 3.47 -16.17
N LYS A 30 9.07 2.23 -16.23
CA LYS A 30 7.65 1.91 -16.20
C LYS A 30 7.32 1.25 -14.86
N MET A 31 6.53 1.94 -14.06
CA MET A 31 6.05 1.43 -12.76
C MET A 31 4.69 0.76 -12.96
N TYR A 32 4.48 -0.36 -12.28
CA TYR A 32 3.22 -1.07 -12.24
C TYR A 32 2.65 -1.00 -10.82
N TYR A 33 1.40 -0.63 -10.69
CA TYR A 33 0.72 -0.48 -9.40
C TYR A 33 -0.38 -1.53 -9.27
N LEU A 34 -0.62 -2.00 -8.04
CA LEU A 34 -1.69 -2.95 -7.71
C LEU A 34 -3.05 -2.25 -7.50
N SER A 35 -3.04 -0.94 -7.29
CA SER A 35 -4.22 -0.09 -7.10
C SER A 35 -4.21 1.08 -8.08
N ASP A 36 -5.39 1.58 -8.43
CA ASP A 36 -5.56 2.78 -9.24
C ASP A 36 -5.76 4.05 -8.38
N ALA A 37 -5.81 5.23 -9.04
CA ALA A 37 -5.94 6.50 -8.34
C ALA A 37 -7.27 6.66 -7.59
N SER A 38 -8.35 6.05 -8.08
CA SER A 38 -9.66 6.07 -7.42
C SER A 38 -9.62 5.23 -6.14
N GLN A 39 -9.02 4.05 -6.21
CA GLN A 39 -8.82 3.18 -5.05
C GLN A 39 -7.96 3.84 -3.98
N GLU A 40 -6.89 4.55 -4.37
CA GLU A 40 -6.05 5.30 -3.43
C GLU A 40 -6.82 6.43 -2.74
N SER A 41 -7.65 7.19 -3.48
CA SER A 41 -8.50 8.23 -2.90
C SER A 41 -9.52 7.67 -1.91
N GLN A 42 -10.13 6.53 -2.21
CA GLN A 42 -11.02 5.83 -1.27
C GLN A 42 -10.28 5.37 -0.01
N MET A 43 -9.04 4.89 -0.19
CA MET A 43 -8.18 4.50 0.92
C MET A 43 -7.85 5.66 1.84
N ASP A 44 -7.48 6.83 1.30
CA ASP A 44 -7.18 8.03 2.09
C ASP A 44 -8.36 8.41 3.00
N GLN A 45 -9.58 8.41 2.44
CA GLN A 45 -10.79 8.69 3.18
C GLN A 45 -11.09 7.62 4.25
N ALA A 46 -10.95 6.35 3.90
CA ALA A 46 -11.23 5.24 4.81
C ALA A 46 -10.23 5.21 5.97
N VAL A 47 -8.95 5.41 5.72
CA VAL A 47 -7.89 5.52 6.74
C VAL A 47 -8.20 6.66 7.70
N SER A 48 -8.51 7.86 7.18
CA SER A 48 -8.90 9.02 8.00
C SER A 48 -10.10 8.71 8.90
N ASN A 49 -11.12 8.04 8.36
CA ASN A 49 -12.31 7.67 9.13
C ASN A 49 -11.99 6.66 10.24
N VAL A 50 -11.17 5.65 9.95
CA VAL A 50 -10.72 4.68 10.97
C VAL A 50 -9.96 5.37 12.09
N LEU A 51 -8.96 6.19 11.76
CA LEU A 51 -8.16 6.89 12.77
C LEU A 51 -8.98 7.83 13.64
N LYS A 52 -9.96 8.53 13.06
CA LYS A 52 -10.93 9.34 13.82
C LYS A 52 -11.75 8.47 14.78
N SER A 53 -12.24 7.32 14.33
CA SER A 53 -13.04 6.42 15.17
C SER A 53 -12.24 5.83 16.33
N LEU A 54 -10.95 5.60 16.15
CA LEU A 54 -10.06 5.06 17.18
C LEU A 54 -9.65 6.11 18.24
N ASN A 55 -9.86 7.40 17.98
CA ASN A 55 -9.58 8.50 18.89
C ASN A 55 -8.17 8.44 19.51
N LEU A 56 -7.14 8.55 18.67
CA LEU A 56 -5.76 8.28 19.04
C LEU A 56 -4.97 9.51 19.55
N SER A 57 -5.58 10.70 19.61
CA SER A 57 -4.89 11.98 19.80
C SER A 57 -4.03 12.09 21.07
N ASN A 58 -4.42 11.42 22.16
CA ASN A 58 -3.71 11.48 23.44
C ASN A 58 -3.17 10.11 23.88
N LYS A 59 -2.97 9.20 22.93
CA LYS A 59 -2.50 7.85 23.21
C LYS A 59 -0.99 7.75 23.00
N THR A 60 -0.34 6.91 23.82
CA THR A 60 1.06 6.51 23.60
C THR A 60 1.16 5.67 22.33
N ASP A 61 2.35 5.56 21.75
CA ASP A 61 2.58 4.75 20.54
C ASP A 61 2.14 3.31 20.72
N TYR A 62 2.43 2.72 21.88
CA TYR A 62 1.92 1.37 22.21
C TYR A 62 0.39 1.28 22.18
N GLN A 63 -0.31 2.26 22.76
CA GLN A 63 -1.77 2.29 22.76
C GLN A 63 -2.34 2.50 21.35
N LYS A 64 -1.68 3.32 20.53
CA LYS A 64 -2.06 3.51 19.12
C LYS A 64 -1.91 2.21 18.34
N ILE A 65 -0.74 1.57 18.43
CA ILE A 65 -0.45 0.29 17.76
C ILE A 65 -1.45 -0.78 18.19
N LYS A 66 -1.70 -0.91 19.50
CA LYS A 66 -2.68 -1.87 20.00
C LYS A 66 -4.08 -1.61 19.45
N ALA A 67 -4.54 -0.37 19.44
CA ALA A 67 -5.86 -0.03 18.91
C ALA A 67 -5.99 -0.33 17.41
N ILE A 68 -4.94 -0.04 16.62
CA ILE A 68 -4.88 -0.37 15.19
C ILE A 68 -4.89 -1.88 14.97
N TYR A 69 -4.10 -2.61 15.75
CA TYR A 69 -4.06 -4.08 15.70
C TYR A 69 -5.43 -4.68 16.01
N ASP A 70 -6.05 -4.27 17.12
CA ASP A 70 -7.38 -4.75 17.53
C ASP A 70 -8.44 -4.44 16.46
N TYR A 71 -8.37 -3.25 15.83
CA TYR A 71 -9.25 -2.90 14.72
C TYR A 71 -9.10 -3.84 13.53
N ILE A 72 -7.87 -4.09 13.11
CA ILE A 72 -7.57 -4.97 11.97
C ILE A 72 -8.07 -6.38 12.26
N CYS A 73 -7.74 -6.94 13.42
CA CYS A 73 -8.15 -8.29 13.80
C CYS A 73 -9.69 -8.46 13.89
N SER A 74 -10.40 -7.39 14.29
CA SER A 74 -11.85 -7.44 14.46
C SER A 74 -12.65 -7.16 13.19
N ASN A 75 -12.04 -6.55 12.16
CA ASN A 75 -12.77 -6.05 11.00
C ASN A 75 -12.35 -6.65 9.66
N ILE A 76 -11.28 -7.44 9.64
CA ILE A 76 -10.71 -7.97 8.41
C ILE A 76 -10.59 -9.48 8.51
N THR A 77 -11.03 -10.16 7.46
CA THR A 77 -10.98 -11.63 7.36
C THR A 77 -9.84 -12.04 6.43
N TYR A 78 -9.15 -13.13 6.76
CA TYR A 78 -8.11 -13.65 5.88
C TYR A 78 -8.72 -14.27 4.60
N ASP A 79 -8.16 -13.91 3.45
CA ASP A 79 -8.66 -14.36 2.14
C ASP A 79 -8.17 -15.76 1.78
N TYR A 80 -8.78 -16.76 2.38
CA TYR A 80 -8.51 -18.16 2.05
C TYR A 80 -9.04 -18.56 0.67
N VAL A 81 -10.08 -17.87 0.19
CA VAL A 81 -10.73 -18.21 -1.09
C VAL A 81 -9.80 -17.91 -2.26
N ASN A 82 -9.18 -16.74 -2.24
CA ASN A 82 -8.29 -16.30 -3.32
C ASN A 82 -6.81 -16.56 -3.01
N LEU A 83 -6.48 -17.28 -1.94
CA LEU A 83 -5.10 -17.46 -1.50
C LEU A 83 -4.19 -17.97 -2.63
N ASN A 84 -4.67 -18.94 -3.41
CA ASN A 84 -3.94 -19.57 -4.51
C ASN A 84 -4.30 -19.01 -5.90
N ASP A 85 -5.08 -17.93 -5.98
CA ASP A 85 -5.38 -17.27 -7.25
C ASP A 85 -4.33 -16.21 -7.57
N ASP A 86 -3.33 -16.57 -8.36
CA ASP A 86 -2.25 -15.67 -8.77
C ASP A 86 -2.71 -14.52 -9.70
N SER A 87 -3.93 -14.61 -10.24
CA SER A 87 -4.50 -13.54 -11.07
C SER A 87 -5.14 -12.42 -10.25
N TYR A 88 -5.60 -12.70 -9.03
CA TYR A 88 -6.22 -11.72 -8.14
C TYR A 88 -5.18 -11.02 -7.24
N LEU A 89 -4.42 -10.13 -7.84
CA LEU A 89 -3.32 -9.44 -7.14
C LEU A 89 -3.79 -8.40 -6.10
N LEU A 90 -5.02 -7.93 -6.21
CA LEU A 90 -5.58 -6.94 -5.27
C LEU A 90 -5.58 -7.45 -3.82
N LYS A 91 -5.68 -8.77 -3.58
CA LYS A 91 -5.62 -9.40 -2.26
C LYS A 91 -4.37 -9.01 -1.43
N HIS A 92 -3.31 -8.56 -2.09
CA HIS A 92 -2.05 -8.15 -1.45
C HIS A 92 -2.03 -6.69 -1.00
N THR A 93 -3.12 -5.94 -1.20
CA THR A 93 -3.16 -4.50 -0.96
C THR A 93 -3.86 -4.12 0.34
N ALA A 94 -3.49 -2.96 0.90
CA ALA A 94 -4.23 -2.35 1.99
C ALA A 94 -5.68 -1.99 1.59
N TYR A 95 -5.93 -1.72 0.30
CA TYR A 95 -7.26 -1.48 -0.23
C TYR A 95 -8.18 -2.69 -0.02
N ALA A 96 -7.74 -3.89 -0.43
CA ALA A 96 -8.51 -5.10 -0.20
C ALA A 96 -8.76 -5.33 1.29
N ALA A 97 -7.75 -5.14 2.14
CA ALA A 97 -7.89 -5.27 3.58
C ALA A 97 -8.91 -4.28 4.16
N LEU A 98 -8.81 -2.99 3.84
CA LEU A 98 -9.63 -1.98 4.48
C LEU A 98 -11.02 -1.82 3.86
N ILE A 99 -11.14 -1.84 2.54
CA ILE A 99 -12.39 -1.59 1.81
C ILE A 99 -13.16 -2.90 1.62
N ASN A 100 -12.50 -3.94 1.08
CA ASN A 100 -13.14 -5.23 0.84
C ASN A 100 -13.24 -6.10 2.11
N LYS A 101 -12.58 -5.69 3.20
CA LYS A 101 -12.55 -6.41 4.48
C LYS A 101 -11.94 -7.82 4.40
N THR A 102 -11.18 -8.09 3.34
CA THR A 102 -10.54 -9.38 3.12
C THR A 102 -9.22 -9.20 2.40
N ALA A 103 -8.16 -9.85 2.87
CA ALA A 103 -6.83 -9.78 2.25
C ALA A 103 -5.96 -10.96 2.72
N VAL A 104 -4.83 -11.16 2.05
CA VAL A 104 -3.77 -12.06 2.51
C VAL A 104 -2.73 -11.30 3.37
N CYS A 105 -1.73 -11.99 3.89
CA CYS A 105 -0.73 -11.47 4.84
C CYS A 105 -0.13 -10.10 4.44
N GLN A 106 0.21 -9.91 3.17
CA GLN A 106 0.77 -8.64 2.68
C GLN A 106 -0.23 -7.48 2.80
N GLY A 107 -1.52 -7.71 2.51
CA GLY A 107 -2.56 -6.70 2.66
C GLY A 107 -2.74 -6.27 4.13
N TYR A 108 -2.72 -7.23 5.06
CA TYR A 108 -2.73 -6.96 6.51
C TYR A 108 -1.52 -6.11 6.92
N ALA A 109 -0.31 -6.53 6.54
CA ALA A 109 0.91 -5.83 6.89
C ALA A 109 0.94 -4.39 6.33
N THR A 110 0.55 -4.22 5.06
CA THR A 110 0.52 -2.92 4.41
C THR A 110 -0.52 -1.98 5.04
N LEU A 111 -1.70 -2.50 5.40
CA LEU A 111 -2.71 -1.71 6.09
C LEU A 111 -2.26 -1.31 7.49
N PHE A 112 -1.69 -2.24 8.26
CA PHE A 112 -1.17 -1.94 9.59
C PHE A 112 -0.09 -0.86 9.55
N TYR A 113 0.85 -0.99 8.62
CA TYR A 113 1.91 -0.02 8.40
C TYR A 113 1.34 1.37 8.07
N ARG A 114 0.39 1.44 7.14
CA ARG A 114 -0.23 2.69 6.74
C ARG A 114 -0.97 3.39 7.88
N LEU A 115 -1.82 2.66 8.61
CA LEU A 115 -2.55 3.20 9.75
C LEU A 115 -1.59 3.68 10.85
N SER A 116 -0.52 2.95 11.10
CA SER A 116 0.48 3.31 12.11
C SER A 116 1.22 4.60 11.76
N LEU A 117 1.69 4.74 10.52
CA LEU A 117 2.34 5.97 10.06
C LEU A 117 1.41 7.18 10.13
N GLU A 118 0.17 7.04 9.67
CA GLU A 118 -0.80 8.14 9.68
C GLU A 118 -1.27 8.49 11.11
N ALA A 119 -1.15 7.55 12.06
CA ALA A 119 -1.31 7.80 13.48
C ALA A 119 -0.09 8.49 14.13
N GLY A 120 0.97 8.76 13.35
CA GLY A 120 2.21 9.39 13.81
C GLY A 120 3.14 8.48 14.60
N VAL A 121 3.06 7.15 14.37
CA VAL A 121 3.97 6.17 14.95
C VAL A 121 5.09 5.86 13.96
N ASP A 122 6.36 5.97 14.38
CA ASP A 122 7.50 5.56 13.55
C ASP A 122 7.49 4.04 13.38
N THR A 123 7.17 3.61 12.18
CA THR A 123 7.00 2.20 11.84
C THR A 123 7.89 1.85 10.64
N ARG A 124 8.61 0.75 10.73
CA ARG A 124 9.53 0.27 9.69
C ARG A 124 9.30 -1.19 9.37
#